data_2adccb719404bd50bc8cc694c0f53564
#
_entry.id   2adccb719404bd50bc8cc694c0f53564
#
_cell.length_a   1.000
_cell.length_b   1.000
_cell.length_c   1.000
_cell.angle_alpha   90.00
_cell.angle_beta   90.00
_cell.angle_gamma   90.00
#
_symmetry.space_group_name_H-M   'P 1'
#
loop_
_entity.id
_entity.type
_entity.pdbx_description
1 polymer ?
#
loop_
_entity_poly.entity_id
_entity_poly.type
_entity_poly.pdbx_seq_one_letter_code
_entity_poly.pdbx_strand_id
1 'polypeptide(L)'
;KNLSIKLINEPEKTETEYCFPGGLSDFVKYLDGSEDLIHDEVISVTREDIEVPVDLALRYSTNYNSNIFSFVNNINTIEGGTHLSGFRSALTRALNSYANKNDLIKTKKNEKFSLSGDDFREGLTVVLSVKVQEPQFEGQTKTKLGNGEVKGLVDNVVYDGIQAFLEQNPKVGKRIIEKAAEAARARIAAKKARELVRKKSGLGSTTLPGKLADCSNKDPLQCELFLVEGDSAGGTAKQGRDRRTQAILPLRGKVINSEKAREDKLLANNEIQSIITALGCGFGEDEDDPSSFNPEKLRYHKIVIMTDADVDGSHIRTLLLTFFWRKMKSLVQGGYLYMAMPPLYKLKQGKKERYAYTDEERDNVIRRMESEN
;
A
#
# COMPACT_ATOMS: atom_id res chain seq x y z
N LYS A 1 14.13 -12.34 25.24
CA LYS A 1 13.53 -13.33 26.17
C LYS A 1 13.96 -12.99 27.61
N ASN A 2 13.09 -13.17 28.61
CA ASN A 2 13.39 -13.01 30.05
C ASN A 2 13.76 -11.59 30.54
N LEU A 3 13.42 -10.54 29.79
CA LEU A 3 13.52 -9.16 30.25
C LEU A 3 12.12 -8.67 30.66
N SER A 4 12.00 -8.16 31.89
CA SER A 4 10.82 -7.43 32.35
C SER A 4 11.17 -5.94 32.49
N ILE A 5 10.34 -5.10 31.92
CA ILE A 5 10.45 -3.64 31.98
C ILE A 5 9.19 -3.09 32.65
N LYS A 6 9.35 -2.40 33.77
CA LYS A 6 8.26 -1.74 34.46
C LYS A 6 8.28 -0.24 34.15
N LEU A 7 7.23 0.24 33.52
CA LEU A 7 6.99 1.65 33.28
C LEU A 7 6.08 2.22 34.38
N ILE A 8 6.56 3.24 35.07
CA ILE A 8 5.78 3.95 36.10
C ILE A 8 5.49 5.35 35.56
N ASN A 9 4.21 5.66 35.39
CA ASN A 9 3.74 6.99 35.02
C ASN A 9 3.26 7.70 36.29
N GLU A 10 4.13 8.49 36.91
CA GLU A 10 3.84 9.17 38.19
C GLU A 10 2.66 10.15 38.11
N PRO A 11 2.50 10.98 37.05
CA PRO A 11 1.36 11.89 36.91
C PRO A 11 0.01 11.18 36.88
N GLU A 12 -0.09 10.04 36.21
CA GLU A 12 -1.34 9.27 36.04
C GLU A 12 -1.47 8.15 37.08
N LYS A 13 -0.44 7.94 37.91
CA LYS A 13 -0.35 6.85 38.89
C LYS A 13 -0.61 5.46 38.29
N THR A 14 -0.14 5.24 37.07
CA THR A 14 -0.27 3.96 36.38
C THR A 14 1.05 3.23 36.33
N GLU A 15 1.03 1.92 36.50
CA GLU A 15 2.18 1.04 36.33
C GLU A 15 1.88 0.01 35.24
N THR A 16 2.79 -0.13 34.29
CA THR A 16 2.67 -1.13 33.22
C THR A 16 3.93 -1.97 33.18
N GLU A 17 3.79 -3.28 33.24
CA GLU A 17 4.89 -4.22 33.13
C GLU A 17 4.89 -4.87 31.74
N TYR A 18 6.04 -4.84 31.09
CA TYR A 18 6.29 -5.47 29.80
C TYR A 18 7.22 -6.67 29.97
N CYS A 19 6.70 -7.86 29.75
CA CYS A 19 7.47 -9.10 29.79
C CYS A 19 6.99 -10.02 28.67
N PHE A 20 7.90 -10.40 27.76
CA PHE A 20 7.60 -11.20 26.58
C PHE A 20 8.45 -12.48 26.55
N PRO A 21 8.09 -13.51 27.33
CA PRO A 21 8.88 -14.76 27.43
C PRO A 21 8.94 -15.53 26.10
N GLY A 22 7.90 -15.43 25.26
CA GLY A 22 7.86 -16.02 23.93
C GLY A 22 8.76 -15.35 22.88
N GLY A 23 9.40 -14.22 23.23
CA GLY A 23 10.33 -13.52 22.35
C GLY A 23 9.71 -13.06 21.03
N LEU A 24 10.29 -13.46 19.88
CA LEU A 24 9.77 -13.04 18.56
C LEU A 24 8.37 -13.56 18.28
N SER A 25 7.96 -14.70 18.83
CA SER A 25 6.61 -15.23 18.68
C SER A 25 5.57 -14.30 19.32
N ASP A 26 5.87 -13.73 20.49
CA ASP A 26 4.98 -12.77 21.14
C ASP A 26 4.96 -11.44 20.35
N PHE A 27 6.09 -11.05 19.78
CA PHE A 27 6.17 -9.85 18.94
C PHE A 27 5.32 -10.00 17.66
N VAL A 28 5.37 -11.17 16.98
CA VAL A 28 4.50 -11.43 15.82
C VAL A 28 3.02 -11.37 16.22
N LYS A 29 2.63 -11.96 17.36
CA LYS A 29 1.26 -11.89 17.87
C LYS A 29 0.81 -10.44 18.15
N TYR A 30 1.70 -9.64 18.69
CA TYR A 30 1.43 -8.21 18.95
C TYR A 30 1.23 -7.43 17.64
N LEU A 31 2.07 -7.70 16.62
CA LEU A 31 1.97 -7.05 15.32
C LEU A 31 0.71 -7.41 14.54
N ASP A 32 0.23 -8.66 14.67
CA ASP A 32 -1.01 -9.09 14.03
C ASP A 32 -2.25 -8.46 14.67
N GLY A 33 -2.20 -8.10 15.95
CA GLY A 33 -3.29 -7.43 16.65
C GLY A 33 -4.63 -8.17 16.56
N SER A 34 -5.62 -7.52 15.91
CA SER A 34 -6.97 -8.06 15.70
C SER A 34 -7.20 -8.60 14.28
N GLU A 35 -6.15 -8.97 13.55
CA GLU A 35 -6.28 -9.48 12.19
C GLU A 35 -6.87 -10.90 12.18
N ASP A 36 -7.67 -11.19 11.15
CA ASP A 36 -8.18 -12.55 10.91
C ASP A 36 -7.03 -13.44 10.42
N LEU A 37 -6.72 -14.48 11.19
CA LEU A 37 -5.59 -15.38 10.93
C LEU A 37 -6.02 -16.57 10.09
N ILE A 38 -5.11 -17.06 9.23
CA ILE A 38 -5.31 -18.32 8.53
C ILE A 38 -4.84 -19.55 9.34
N HIS A 39 -4.02 -19.33 10.37
CA HIS A 39 -3.60 -20.34 11.34
C HIS A 39 -3.22 -19.69 12.67
N ASP A 40 -3.43 -20.39 13.77
CA ASP A 40 -3.20 -19.86 15.12
C ASP A 40 -1.73 -20.00 15.56
N GLU A 41 -1.05 -21.04 15.09
CA GLU A 41 0.33 -21.34 15.44
C GLU A 41 1.28 -20.30 14.82
N VAL A 42 2.25 -19.83 15.61
CA VAL A 42 3.38 -19.06 15.09
C VAL A 42 4.46 -20.01 14.60
N ILE A 43 4.85 -19.88 13.35
CA ILE A 43 5.99 -20.60 12.78
C ILE A 43 7.25 -19.96 13.33
N SER A 44 8.02 -20.68 14.13
CA SER A 44 9.27 -20.19 14.72
C SER A 44 10.45 -21.08 14.35
N VAL A 45 11.56 -20.45 14.01
CA VAL A 45 12.83 -21.12 13.70
C VAL A 45 13.93 -20.42 14.47
N THR A 46 14.57 -21.10 15.40
CA THR A 46 15.68 -20.59 16.19
C THR A 46 16.88 -21.49 16.02
N ARG A 47 18.03 -20.91 15.67
CA ARG A 47 19.34 -21.57 15.60
C ARG A 47 20.37 -20.63 16.25
N GLU A 48 20.90 -21.07 17.40
CA GLU A 48 21.88 -20.29 18.18
C GLU A 48 23.31 -20.82 18.01
N ASP A 49 23.47 -22.13 17.75
CA ASP A 49 24.77 -22.82 17.70
C ASP A 49 25.40 -22.82 16.29
N ILE A 50 25.36 -21.65 15.64
CA ILE A 50 25.90 -21.44 14.28
C ILE A 50 26.64 -20.11 14.20
N GLU A 51 27.44 -19.93 13.15
CA GLU A 51 28.23 -18.71 12.92
C GLU A 51 27.39 -17.41 12.93
N VAL A 52 26.20 -17.46 12.34
CA VAL A 52 25.23 -16.38 12.37
C VAL A 52 23.96 -16.89 13.05
N PRO A 53 23.79 -16.70 14.35
CA PRO A 53 22.55 -17.04 15.04
C PRO A 53 21.33 -16.38 14.38
N VAL A 54 20.30 -17.20 14.13
CA VAL A 54 19.06 -16.80 13.47
C VAL A 54 17.88 -17.09 14.40
N ASP A 55 17.05 -16.10 14.62
CA ASP A 55 15.75 -16.22 15.28
C ASP A 55 14.68 -15.61 14.35
N LEU A 56 13.69 -16.44 14.01
CA LEU A 56 12.62 -16.11 13.07
C LEU A 56 11.29 -16.50 13.69
N ALA A 57 10.32 -15.60 13.59
CA ALA A 57 8.93 -15.92 13.86
C ALA A 57 8.07 -15.34 12.74
N LEU A 58 7.08 -16.10 12.27
CA LEU A 58 6.17 -15.64 11.23
C LEU A 58 4.78 -16.26 11.40
N ARG A 59 3.78 -15.55 10.86
CA ARG A 59 2.37 -16.00 10.82
C ARG A 59 1.66 -15.39 9.62
N TYR A 60 0.58 -16.01 9.19
CA TYR A 60 -0.23 -15.53 8.07
C TYR A 60 -1.62 -15.11 8.51
N SER A 61 -2.07 -14.00 7.97
CA SER A 61 -3.42 -13.47 8.10
C SER A 61 -4.18 -13.50 6.77
N THR A 62 -5.47 -13.18 6.81
CA THR A 62 -6.30 -13.04 5.60
C THR A 62 -6.01 -11.76 4.81
N ASN A 63 -5.22 -10.85 5.35
CA ASN A 63 -4.84 -9.58 4.72
C ASN A 63 -4.03 -9.77 3.44
N TYR A 64 -3.89 -8.69 2.67
CA TYR A 64 -3.16 -8.66 1.40
C TYR A 64 -1.78 -8.02 1.53
N ASN A 65 -1.54 -7.26 2.59
CA ASN A 65 -0.26 -6.60 2.85
C ASN A 65 0.68 -7.53 3.62
N SER A 66 1.99 -7.34 3.46
CA SER A 66 3.00 -8.01 4.26
C SER A 66 3.62 -7.07 5.28
N ASN A 67 3.81 -7.55 6.51
CA ASN A 67 4.48 -6.85 7.60
C ASN A 67 5.81 -7.54 7.87
N ILE A 68 6.91 -6.99 7.36
CA ILE A 68 8.24 -7.60 7.44
C ILE A 68 9.16 -6.72 8.27
N PHE A 69 9.63 -7.26 9.39
CA PHE A 69 10.59 -6.62 10.27
C PHE A 69 11.87 -7.44 10.33
N SER A 70 13.00 -6.80 10.08
CA SER A 70 14.30 -7.44 10.12
C SER A 70 15.29 -6.70 11.02
N PHE A 71 16.06 -7.48 11.78
CA PHE A 71 16.98 -6.95 12.77
C PHE A 71 18.35 -7.60 12.63
N VAL A 72 19.40 -6.80 12.80
CA VAL A 72 20.79 -7.24 12.93
C VAL A 72 21.33 -6.71 14.24
N ASN A 73 21.73 -7.59 15.15
CA ASN A 73 22.19 -7.22 16.50
C ASN A 73 21.23 -6.24 17.20
N ASN A 74 19.91 -6.52 17.11
CA ASN A 74 18.80 -5.70 17.63
C ASN A 74 18.60 -4.33 16.93
N ILE A 75 19.34 -4.02 15.87
CA ILE A 75 19.17 -2.82 15.08
C ILE A 75 18.14 -3.13 13.97
N ASN A 76 17.07 -2.33 13.89
CA ASN A 76 16.05 -2.49 12.85
C ASN A 76 16.61 -2.07 11.48
N THR A 77 16.72 -3.02 10.56
CA THR A 77 17.19 -2.80 9.19
C THR A 77 16.00 -2.51 8.27
N ILE A 78 15.53 -1.27 8.26
CA ILE A 78 14.31 -0.85 7.54
C ILE A 78 14.41 -1.12 6.04
N GLU A 79 15.59 -0.98 5.44
CA GLU A 79 15.86 -1.27 4.03
C GLU A 79 16.25 -2.75 3.80
N GLY A 80 16.26 -3.55 4.86
CA GLY A 80 16.58 -4.98 4.81
C GLY A 80 18.06 -5.26 4.64
N GLY A 81 18.42 -5.99 3.60
CA GLY A 81 19.79 -6.41 3.31
C GLY A 81 19.90 -7.90 3.00
N THR A 82 21.12 -8.44 3.10
CA THR A 82 21.44 -9.82 2.71
C THR A 82 20.69 -10.87 3.52
N HIS A 83 20.51 -10.67 4.84
CA HIS A 83 19.73 -11.56 5.71
C HIS A 83 18.26 -11.64 5.30
N LEU A 84 17.64 -10.49 4.98
CA LEU A 84 16.25 -10.46 4.50
C LEU A 84 16.14 -11.08 3.10
N SER A 85 17.13 -10.88 2.24
CA SER A 85 17.18 -11.52 0.92
C SER A 85 17.29 -13.03 1.03
N GLY A 86 18.10 -13.54 1.98
CA GLY A 86 18.20 -14.98 2.32
C GLY A 86 16.85 -15.53 2.79
N PHE A 87 16.18 -14.85 3.71
CA PHE A 87 14.84 -15.23 4.17
C PHE A 87 13.83 -15.32 3.01
N ARG A 88 13.75 -14.29 2.15
CA ARG A 88 12.82 -14.26 1.01
C ARG A 88 13.05 -15.40 0.02
N SER A 89 14.32 -15.71 -0.25
CA SER A 89 14.73 -16.81 -1.12
C SER A 89 14.32 -18.16 -0.49
N ALA A 90 14.66 -18.38 0.77
CA ALA A 90 14.35 -19.61 1.51
C ALA A 90 12.84 -19.85 1.61
N LEU A 91 12.06 -18.83 2.00
CA LEU A 91 10.60 -18.93 2.11
C LEU A 91 9.99 -19.37 0.78
N THR A 92 10.38 -18.70 -0.31
CA THR A 92 9.85 -19.00 -1.65
C THR A 92 10.21 -20.42 -2.07
N ARG A 93 11.44 -20.84 -1.85
CA ARG A 93 11.95 -22.18 -2.19
C ARG A 93 11.27 -23.26 -1.34
N ALA A 94 11.16 -23.06 -0.02
CA ALA A 94 10.54 -24.00 0.90
C ALA A 94 9.06 -24.25 0.57
N LEU A 95 8.29 -23.18 0.37
CA LEU A 95 6.85 -23.29 0.07
C LEU A 95 6.59 -23.88 -1.32
N ASN A 96 7.39 -23.54 -2.33
CA ASN A 96 7.30 -24.18 -3.65
C ASN A 96 7.66 -25.66 -3.60
N SER A 97 8.73 -26.03 -2.88
CA SER A 97 9.12 -27.43 -2.69
C SER A 97 8.02 -28.24 -2.00
N TYR A 98 7.43 -27.68 -0.94
CA TYR A 98 6.32 -28.29 -0.21
C TYR A 98 5.08 -28.46 -1.08
N ALA A 99 4.72 -27.41 -1.83
CA ALA A 99 3.55 -27.43 -2.73
C ALA A 99 3.68 -28.49 -3.83
N ASN A 100 4.88 -28.61 -4.41
CA ASN A 100 5.17 -29.61 -5.45
C ASN A 100 5.20 -31.04 -4.89
N LYS A 101 5.85 -31.24 -3.74
CA LYS A 101 5.94 -32.56 -3.08
C LYS A 101 4.56 -33.14 -2.73
N ASN A 102 3.62 -32.27 -2.37
CA ASN A 102 2.27 -32.67 -1.93
C ASN A 102 1.18 -32.48 -3.00
N ASP A 103 1.53 -32.16 -4.24
CA ASP A 103 0.61 -31.92 -5.37
C ASP A 103 -0.54 -30.95 -5.03
N LEU A 104 -0.21 -29.87 -4.28
CA LEU A 104 -1.21 -28.89 -3.80
C LEU A 104 -1.61 -27.88 -4.87
N ILE A 105 -0.84 -27.76 -5.94
CA ILE A 105 -1.10 -26.81 -7.04
C ILE A 105 -1.66 -27.58 -8.24
N LYS A 106 -2.97 -27.57 -8.38
CA LYS A 106 -3.63 -28.13 -9.59
C LYS A 106 -3.57 -27.11 -10.72
N THR A 107 -2.70 -27.35 -11.69
CA THR A 107 -2.68 -26.57 -12.95
C THR A 107 -3.64 -27.19 -13.96
N LYS A 108 -4.53 -26.38 -14.56
CA LYS A 108 -5.29 -26.81 -15.75
C LYS A 108 -4.30 -27.02 -16.91
N LYS A 109 -4.47 -28.10 -17.67
CA LYS A 109 -3.69 -28.37 -18.89
C LYS A 109 -3.69 -27.11 -19.76
N ASN A 110 -2.56 -26.45 -19.94
CA ASN A 110 -2.29 -25.22 -20.71
C ASN A 110 -2.19 -23.89 -19.92
N GLU A 111 -2.28 -23.85 -18.59
CA GLU A 111 -1.95 -22.62 -17.84
C GLU A 111 -0.54 -22.74 -17.26
N LYS A 112 0.37 -21.81 -17.64
CA LYS A 112 1.64 -21.58 -16.91
C LYS A 112 1.31 -20.90 -15.59
N PHE A 113 0.90 -21.67 -14.59
CA PHE A 113 0.65 -21.19 -13.25
C PHE A 113 1.88 -21.44 -12.40
N SER A 114 2.53 -20.39 -11.92
CA SER A 114 3.67 -20.47 -11.02
C SER A 114 3.48 -19.50 -9.85
N LEU A 115 3.81 -19.97 -8.65
CA LEU A 115 3.83 -19.14 -7.46
C LEU A 115 5.14 -18.36 -7.40
N SER A 116 5.04 -17.06 -7.25
CA SER A 116 6.17 -16.14 -7.06
C SER A 116 6.42 -15.88 -5.57
N GLY A 117 7.58 -15.31 -5.25
CA GLY A 117 7.86 -14.89 -3.88
C GLY A 117 6.85 -13.88 -3.33
N ASP A 118 6.28 -13.01 -4.18
CA ASP A 118 5.25 -12.04 -3.77
C ASP A 118 3.96 -12.72 -3.34
N ASP A 119 3.55 -13.78 -4.05
CA ASP A 119 2.36 -14.55 -3.71
C ASP A 119 2.47 -15.20 -2.32
N PHE A 120 3.69 -15.62 -1.93
CA PHE A 120 3.96 -16.18 -0.60
C PHE A 120 4.11 -15.13 0.49
N ARG A 121 4.27 -13.86 0.15
CA ARG A 121 4.36 -12.76 1.12
C ARG A 121 3.02 -12.08 1.39
N GLU A 122 1.99 -12.37 0.62
CA GLU A 122 0.66 -11.81 0.85
C GLU A 122 0.10 -12.28 2.20
N GLY A 123 -0.23 -11.32 3.08
CA GLY A 123 -0.74 -11.56 4.43
C GLY A 123 0.30 -12.10 5.42
N LEU A 124 1.58 -12.02 5.10
CA LEU A 124 2.68 -12.47 5.95
C LEU A 124 3.06 -11.39 6.97
N THR A 125 3.02 -11.74 8.26
CA THR A 125 3.71 -11.01 9.32
C THR A 125 4.94 -11.79 9.72
N VAL A 126 6.12 -11.18 9.67
CA VAL A 126 7.39 -11.84 10.01
C VAL A 126 8.33 -10.91 10.75
N VAL A 127 9.02 -11.47 11.74
CA VAL A 127 10.13 -10.85 12.43
C VAL A 127 11.35 -11.77 12.30
N LEU A 128 12.40 -11.25 11.68
CA LEU A 128 13.69 -11.93 11.50
C LEU A 128 14.75 -11.20 12.31
N SER A 129 15.49 -11.90 13.15
CA SER A 129 16.63 -11.38 13.90
C SER A 129 17.86 -12.24 13.67
N VAL A 130 18.97 -11.60 13.31
CA VAL A 130 20.26 -12.26 13.15
C VAL A 130 21.31 -11.60 14.04
N LYS A 131 22.27 -12.40 14.50
CA LYS A 131 23.44 -11.91 15.24
C LYS A 131 24.68 -12.09 14.37
N VAL A 132 25.31 -10.99 13.98
CA VAL A 132 26.50 -10.97 13.14
C VAL A 132 27.65 -10.36 13.94
N GLN A 133 28.82 -11.03 13.97
CA GLN A 133 29.96 -10.54 14.76
C GLN A 133 30.48 -9.21 14.24
N GLU A 134 30.70 -9.09 12.95
CA GLU A 134 31.18 -7.89 12.27
C GLU A 134 30.20 -7.42 11.19
N PRO A 135 29.10 -6.76 11.58
CA PRO A 135 28.09 -6.36 10.63
C PRO A 135 28.56 -5.18 9.77
N GLN A 136 28.52 -5.37 8.46
CA GLN A 136 28.78 -4.32 7.47
C GLN A 136 27.45 -3.76 6.98
N PHE A 137 27.21 -2.48 7.25
CA PHE A 137 25.99 -1.81 6.82
C PHE A 137 26.26 -0.89 5.63
N GLU A 138 25.29 -0.80 4.73
CA GLU A 138 25.28 0.22 3.69
C GLU A 138 24.87 1.57 4.35
N GLY A 139 25.83 2.43 4.65
CA GLY A 139 25.61 3.75 5.23
C GLY A 139 25.58 3.78 6.77
N GLN A 140 25.68 5.01 7.31
CA GLN A 140 25.80 5.26 8.75
C GLN A 140 24.51 5.01 9.53
N THR A 141 23.37 5.07 8.88
CA THR A 141 22.05 4.85 9.49
C THR A 141 21.78 3.38 9.82
N LYS A 142 22.65 2.46 9.36
CA LYS A 142 22.56 1.01 9.61
C LYS A 142 21.23 0.37 9.15
N THR A 143 20.62 0.94 8.12
CA THR A 143 19.30 0.52 7.64
C THR A 143 19.34 -0.72 6.76
N LYS A 144 20.53 -1.08 6.21
CA LYS A 144 20.69 -2.20 5.28
C LYS A 144 21.98 -2.98 5.54
N LEU A 145 21.87 -4.30 5.70
CA LEU A 145 23.03 -5.19 5.88
C LEU A 145 23.65 -5.56 4.54
N GLY A 146 24.99 -5.40 4.45
CA GLY A 146 25.77 -5.69 3.24
C GLY A 146 26.50 -7.03 3.20
N ASN A 147 26.70 -7.71 4.35
CA ASN A 147 27.45 -8.98 4.48
C ASN A 147 26.95 -10.07 3.54
N GLY A 148 27.66 -10.39 2.47
CA GLY A 148 27.24 -11.34 1.43
C GLY A 148 27.04 -12.76 1.92
N GLU A 149 27.91 -13.22 2.83
CA GLU A 149 27.92 -14.57 3.43
C GLU A 149 26.64 -14.84 4.25
N VAL A 150 26.07 -13.83 4.89
CA VAL A 150 24.88 -13.96 5.73
C VAL A 150 23.67 -14.46 4.95
N LYS A 151 23.57 -14.10 3.65
CA LYS A 151 22.45 -14.51 2.79
C LYS A 151 22.31 -16.03 2.73
N GLY A 152 23.40 -16.73 2.46
CA GLY A 152 23.39 -18.20 2.33
C GLY A 152 23.13 -18.92 3.65
N LEU A 153 23.71 -18.40 4.74
CA LEU A 153 23.52 -18.96 6.08
C LEU A 153 22.05 -18.86 6.52
N VAL A 154 21.45 -17.67 6.36
CA VAL A 154 20.02 -17.47 6.69
C VAL A 154 19.12 -18.30 5.76
N ASP A 155 19.43 -18.36 4.46
CA ASP A 155 18.64 -19.15 3.50
C ASP A 155 18.56 -20.63 3.91
N ASN A 156 19.67 -21.25 4.31
CA ASN A 156 19.68 -22.65 4.72
C ASN A 156 18.87 -22.87 6.00
N VAL A 157 19.13 -22.09 7.05
CA VAL A 157 18.44 -22.23 8.34
C VAL A 157 16.92 -22.06 8.20
N VAL A 158 16.51 -21.05 7.47
CA VAL A 158 15.09 -20.75 7.25
C VAL A 158 14.42 -21.81 6.40
N TYR A 159 15.09 -22.29 5.34
CA TYR A 159 14.57 -23.36 4.49
C TYR A 159 14.31 -24.63 5.30
N ASP A 160 15.31 -25.10 6.04
CA ASP A 160 15.20 -26.34 6.83
C ASP A 160 14.14 -26.20 7.93
N GLY A 161 14.13 -25.07 8.62
CA GLY A 161 13.16 -24.83 9.69
C GLY A 161 11.71 -24.77 9.19
N ILE A 162 11.46 -24.11 8.07
CA ILE A 162 10.12 -24.03 7.47
C ILE A 162 9.71 -25.42 6.94
N GLN A 163 10.59 -26.16 6.28
CA GLN A 163 10.28 -27.53 5.81
C GLN A 163 9.88 -28.42 6.97
N ALA A 164 10.68 -28.44 8.06
CA ALA A 164 10.38 -29.22 9.24
C ALA A 164 9.01 -28.86 9.87
N PHE A 165 8.70 -27.57 9.94
CA PHE A 165 7.41 -27.12 10.44
C PHE A 165 6.24 -27.61 9.56
N LEU A 166 6.36 -27.44 8.24
CA LEU A 166 5.29 -27.80 7.28
C LEU A 166 5.03 -29.32 7.25
N GLU A 167 6.07 -30.13 7.41
CA GLU A 167 5.93 -31.59 7.53
C GLU A 167 5.18 -32.02 8.81
N GLN A 168 5.40 -31.31 9.90
CA GLN A 168 4.70 -31.53 11.17
C GLN A 168 3.27 -30.97 11.16
N ASN A 169 3.01 -29.92 10.37
CA ASN A 169 1.75 -29.18 10.36
C ASN A 169 1.13 -29.11 8.95
N PRO A 170 0.75 -30.26 8.34
CA PRO A 170 0.31 -30.31 6.95
C PRO A 170 -0.97 -29.50 6.66
N LYS A 171 -1.84 -29.34 7.68
CA LYS A 171 -3.05 -28.51 7.54
C LYS A 171 -2.71 -27.01 7.39
N VAL A 172 -1.72 -26.53 8.14
CA VAL A 172 -1.21 -25.15 8.05
C VAL A 172 -0.54 -24.93 6.70
N GLY A 173 0.34 -25.85 6.30
CA GLY A 173 1.01 -25.81 4.99
C GLY A 173 0.02 -25.71 3.84
N LYS A 174 -1.04 -26.53 3.86
CA LYS A 174 -2.08 -26.50 2.84
C LYS A 174 -2.78 -25.12 2.77
N ARG A 175 -3.16 -24.54 3.91
CA ARG A 175 -3.81 -23.22 3.97
C ARG A 175 -2.91 -22.11 3.43
N ILE A 176 -1.61 -22.14 3.76
CA ILE A 176 -0.63 -21.17 3.25
C ILE A 176 -0.53 -21.27 1.72
N ILE A 177 -0.43 -22.49 1.17
CA ILE A 177 -0.36 -22.69 -0.29
C ILE A 177 -1.66 -22.30 -0.98
N GLU A 178 -2.82 -22.59 -0.40
CA GLU A 178 -4.13 -22.15 -0.93
C GLU A 178 -4.20 -20.62 -1.03
N LYS A 179 -3.78 -19.90 0.04
CA LYS A 179 -3.71 -18.43 0.04
C LYS A 179 -2.76 -17.92 -1.05
N ALA A 180 -1.54 -18.47 -1.13
CA ALA A 180 -0.58 -18.07 -2.16
C ALA A 180 -1.11 -18.35 -3.59
N ALA A 181 -1.84 -19.44 -3.78
CA ALA A 181 -2.48 -19.75 -5.06
C ALA A 181 -3.60 -18.75 -5.41
N GLU A 182 -4.34 -18.27 -4.43
CA GLU A 182 -5.32 -17.19 -4.62
C GLU A 182 -4.63 -15.87 -4.98
N ALA A 183 -3.54 -15.52 -4.29
CA ALA A 183 -2.72 -14.35 -4.59
C ALA A 183 -2.17 -14.40 -6.03
N ALA A 184 -1.61 -15.55 -6.45
CA ALA A 184 -1.12 -15.75 -7.81
C ALA A 184 -2.22 -15.57 -8.87
N ARG A 185 -3.42 -16.14 -8.63
CA ARG A 185 -4.57 -15.95 -9.54
C ARG A 185 -4.96 -14.48 -9.66
N ALA A 186 -4.98 -13.76 -8.53
CA ALA A 186 -5.28 -12.34 -8.51
C ALA A 186 -4.22 -11.52 -9.26
N ARG A 187 -2.93 -11.81 -9.05
CA ARG A 187 -1.82 -11.16 -9.75
C ARG A 187 -1.92 -11.37 -11.27
N ILE A 188 -2.21 -12.61 -11.70
CA ILE A 188 -2.40 -12.94 -13.13
C ILE A 188 -3.60 -12.18 -13.70
N ALA A 189 -4.73 -12.15 -12.97
CA ALA A 189 -5.92 -11.41 -13.36
C ALA A 189 -5.64 -9.89 -13.44
N ALA A 190 -4.94 -9.33 -12.48
CA ALA A 190 -4.53 -7.94 -12.47
C ALA A 190 -3.62 -7.60 -13.66
N LYS A 191 -2.63 -8.44 -13.95
CA LYS A 191 -1.76 -8.27 -15.12
C LYS A 191 -2.57 -8.26 -16.42
N LYS A 192 -3.50 -9.19 -16.57
CA LYS A 192 -4.39 -9.26 -17.73
C LYS A 192 -5.29 -8.03 -17.84
N ALA A 193 -5.81 -7.54 -16.72
CA ALA A 193 -6.60 -6.30 -16.67
C ALA A 193 -5.76 -5.06 -17.07
N ARG A 194 -4.52 -4.94 -16.58
CA ARG A 194 -3.60 -3.88 -16.98
C ARG A 194 -3.31 -3.93 -18.49
N GLU A 195 -3.05 -5.10 -19.04
CA GLU A 195 -2.84 -5.28 -20.49
C GLU A 195 -4.06 -4.87 -21.32
N LEU A 196 -5.28 -5.16 -20.85
CA LEU A 196 -6.51 -4.75 -21.52
C LEU A 196 -6.70 -3.22 -21.48
N VAL A 197 -6.42 -2.58 -20.36
CA VAL A 197 -6.42 -1.10 -20.24
C VAL A 197 -5.37 -0.51 -21.19
N ARG A 198 -4.16 -1.07 -21.21
CA ARG A 198 -3.07 -0.65 -22.11
C ARG A 198 -3.42 -0.84 -23.59
N LYS A 199 -4.04 -1.95 -23.97
CA LYS A 199 -4.48 -2.17 -25.36
C LYS A 199 -5.55 -1.16 -25.77
N LYS A 200 -6.45 -0.78 -24.87
CA LYS A 200 -7.43 0.29 -25.10
C LYS A 200 -6.80 1.66 -25.25
N SER A 201 -5.69 1.93 -24.55
CA SER A 201 -4.96 3.20 -24.63
C SER A 201 -3.86 3.23 -25.71
N GLY A 202 -3.40 2.06 -26.22
CA GLY A 202 -2.22 1.93 -27.10
C GLY A 202 -2.51 1.78 -28.60
N LEU A 203 -3.75 1.59 -29.01
CA LEU A 203 -4.14 1.43 -30.43
C LEU A 203 -4.77 2.73 -30.98
N GLY A 204 -3.98 3.82 -31.07
CA GLY A 204 -4.31 4.97 -31.93
C GLY A 204 -5.62 5.72 -31.69
N SER A 205 -6.43 5.27 -30.73
CA SER A 205 -7.63 5.94 -30.26
C SER A 205 -7.49 6.14 -28.76
N THR A 206 -6.96 7.29 -28.37
CA THR A 206 -7.03 7.83 -27.01
C THR A 206 -8.50 8.10 -26.67
N THR A 207 -9.29 7.03 -26.48
CA THR A 207 -10.65 7.22 -26.01
C THR A 207 -10.56 7.52 -24.53
N LEU A 208 -10.38 8.81 -24.25
CA LEU A 208 -10.46 9.37 -22.90
C LEU A 208 -11.80 8.95 -22.27
N PRO A 209 -11.87 8.84 -20.95
CA PRO A 209 -13.13 8.52 -20.29
C PRO A 209 -14.24 9.45 -20.79
N GLY A 210 -15.37 8.90 -21.26
CA GLY A 210 -16.45 9.73 -21.85
C GLY A 210 -17.00 10.81 -20.92
N LYS A 211 -16.74 10.67 -19.60
CA LYS A 211 -17.09 11.67 -18.60
C LYS A 211 -16.01 12.75 -18.36
N LEU A 212 -14.79 12.57 -18.88
CA LEU A 212 -13.73 13.56 -18.77
C LEU A 212 -14.02 14.76 -19.68
N ALA A 213 -14.09 15.94 -19.10
CA ALA A 213 -14.04 17.19 -19.85
C ALA A 213 -12.58 17.66 -19.92
N ASP A 214 -11.86 17.25 -20.95
CA ASP A 214 -10.43 17.55 -21.13
C ASP A 214 -10.20 19.05 -21.43
N CYS A 215 -8.96 19.51 -21.20
CA CYS A 215 -8.49 20.84 -21.59
C CYS A 215 -7.88 20.82 -23.01
N SER A 216 -7.78 21.98 -23.64
CA SER A 216 -7.25 22.10 -25.00
C SER A 216 -5.73 22.20 -25.05
N ASN A 217 -5.07 22.69 -24.00
CA ASN A 217 -3.62 22.76 -23.90
C ASN A 217 -3.02 21.35 -23.79
N LYS A 218 -1.84 21.15 -24.40
CA LYS A 218 -1.11 19.87 -24.39
C LYS A 218 0.18 19.91 -23.57
N ASP A 219 0.53 21.08 -23.02
CA ASP A 219 1.65 21.21 -22.11
C ASP A 219 1.24 20.80 -20.70
N PRO A 220 1.71 19.65 -20.16
CA PRO A 220 1.32 19.15 -18.86
C PRO A 220 1.61 20.11 -17.71
N LEU A 221 2.66 20.94 -17.83
CA LEU A 221 3.06 21.93 -16.82
C LEU A 221 1.98 22.99 -16.59
N GLN A 222 1.17 23.27 -17.62
CA GLN A 222 0.11 24.27 -17.57
C GLN A 222 -1.27 23.64 -17.34
N CYS A 223 -1.38 22.31 -17.34
CA CYS A 223 -2.65 21.60 -17.26
C CYS A 223 -2.96 21.13 -15.84
N GLU A 224 -4.20 21.27 -15.45
CA GLU A 224 -4.76 20.86 -14.16
C GLU A 224 -5.91 19.89 -14.38
N LEU A 225 -5.95 18.79 -13.61
CA LEU A 225 -7.06 17.84 -13.57
C LEU A 225 -7.79 17.95 -12.24
N PHE A 226 -9.07 18.30 -12.27
CA PHE A 226 -9.92 18.31 -11.10
C PHE A 226 -10.72 17.01 -11.00
N LEU A 227 -10.53 16.27 -9.93
CA LEU A 227 -11.33 15.10 -9.55
C LEU A 227 -12.49 15.61 -8.69
N VAL A 228 -13.69 15.62 -9.25
CA VAL A 228 -14.86 16.29 -8.64
C VAL A 228 -15.86 15.25 -8.19
N GLU A 229 -16.42 15.42 -6.99
CA GLU A 229 -17.44 14.54 -6.46
C GLU A 229 -18.80 14.73 -7.17
N GLY A 230 -19.25 13.67 -7.84
CA GLY A 230 -20.57 13.61 -8.46
C GLY A 230 -20.73 14.36 -9.78
N ASP A 231 -21.77 13.99 -10.51
CA ASP A 231 -22.08 14.59 -11.83
C ASP A 231 -22.61 16.02 -11.71
N SER A 232 -23.31 16.35 -10.63
CA SER A 232 -23.89 17.68 -10.41
C SER A 232 -22.79 18.73 -10.24
N ALA A 233 -21.88 18.52 -9.27
CA ALA A 233 -20.74 19.41 -9.06
C ALA A 233 -19.79 19.38 -10.28
N GLY A 234 -19.60 18.20 -10.91
CA GLY A 234 -18.87 18.09 -12.16
C GLY A 234 -19.46 18.91 -13.30
N GLY A 235 -20.78 19.00 -13.40
CA GLY A 235 -21.49 19.87 -14.36
C GLY A 235 -21.21 21.36 -14.13
N THR A 236 -21.31 21.79 -12.88
CA THR A 236 -21.02 23.18 -12.48
C THR A 236 -19.54 23.52 -12.70
N ALA A 237 -18.62 22.63 -12.30
CA ALA A 237 -17.19 22.79 -12.53
C ALA A 237 -16.84 22.90 -14.02
N LYS A 238 -17.48 22.11 -14.88
CA LYS A 238 -17.33 22.19 -16.35
C LYS A 238 -17.73 23.55 -16.92
N GLN A 239 -18.73 24.18 -16.34
CA GLN A 239 -19.17 25.51 -16.77
C GLN A 239 -18.23 26.62 -16.31
N GLY A 240 -17.71 26.55 -15.08
CA GLY A 240 -16.86 27.56 -14.47
C GLY A 240 -15.36 27.46 -14.79
N ARG A 241 -14.89 26.35 -15.38
CA ARG A 241 -13.45 26.11 -15.64
C ARG A 241 -12.84 26.97 -16.74
N ASP A 242 -11.56 27.19 -16.71
CA ASP A 242 -10.79 27.58 -17.91
C ASP A 242 -10.62 26.35 -18.81
N ARG A 243 -11.32 26.33 -19.94
CA ARG A 243 -11.27 25.21 -20.91
C ARG A 243 -9.89 25.01 -21.54
N ARG A 244 -9.02 25.99 -21.44
CA ARG A 244 -7.70 25.93 -22.01
C ARG A 244 -6.77 25.06 -21.19
N THR A 245 -6.80 25.20 -19.87
CA THR A 245 -5.83 24.57 -18.95
C THR A 245 -6.45 23.62 -17.94
N GLN A 246 -7.77 23.68 -17.70
CA GLN A 246 -8.44 22.92 -16.66
C GLN A 246 -9.30 21.79 -17.22
N ALA A 247 -9.01 20.56 -16.82
CA ALA A 247 -9.80 19.36 -17.10
C ALA A 247 -10.63 18.97 -15.88
N ILE A 248 -11.86 18.47 -16.12
CA ILE A 248 -12.77 18.01 -15.06
C ILE A 248 -13.11 16.54 -15.26
N LEU A 249 -12.89 15.74 -14.22
CA LEU A 249 -13.29 14.35 -14.16
C LEU A 249 -14.27 14.16 -12.98
N PRO A 250 -15.58 14.04 -13.22
CA PRO A 250 -16.53 13.74 -12.18
C PRO A 250 -16.41 12.25 -11.76
N LEU A 251 -16.42 12.01 -10.45
CA LEU A 251 -16.39 10.68 -9.85
C LEU A 251 -17.80 10.32 -9.38
N ARG A 252 -18.33 9.19 -9.83
CA ARG A 252 -19.68 8.74 -9.52
C ARG A 252 -19.66 7.80 -8.31
N GLY A 253 -19.94 8.34 -7.14
CA GLY A 253 -20.02 7.56 -5.90
C GLY A 253 -18.66 7.26 -5.25
N LYS A 254 -18.69 6.37 -4.26
CA LYS A 254 -17.51 6.05 -3.43
C LYS A 254 -16.49 5.25 -4.22
N VAL A 255 -15.25 5.72 -4.21
CA VAL A 255 -14.09 5.00 -4.76
C VAL A 255 -13.81 3.78 -3.87
N ILE A 256 -13.40 2.67 -4.48
CA ILE A 256 -13.04 1.46 -3.73
C ILE A 256 -11.85 1.74 -2.81
N ASN A 257 -11.88 1.18 -1.59
CA ASN A 257 -10.78 1.30 -0.64
C ASN A 257 -9.57 0.47 -1.12
N SER A 258 -8.53 1.15 -1.60
CA SER A 258 -7.31 0.53 -2.14
C SER A 258 -6.40 -0.10 -1.09
N GLU A 259 -6.64 0.16 0.20
CA GLU A 259 -5.95 -0.53 1.30
C GLU A 259 -6.49 -1.95 1.50
N LYS A 260 -7.80 -2.12 1.35
CA LYS A 260 -8.51 -3.40 1.61
C LYS A 260 -8.82 -4.20 0.35
N ALA A 261 -8.73 -3.58 -0.81
CA ALA A 261 -9.10 -4.25 -2.06
C ALA A 261 -7.88 -4.89 -2.74
N ARG A 262 -8.11 -6.09 -3.29
CA ARG A 262 -7.14 -6.72 -4.19
C ARG A 262 -7.00 -5.91 -5.47
N GLU A 263 -5.83 -5.97 -6.08
CA GLU A 263 -5.50 -5.15 -7.25
C GLU A 263 -6.40 -5.45 -8.47
N ASP A 264 -6.80 -6.69 -8.66
CA ASP A 264 -7.74 -7.07 -9.74
C ASP A 264 -9.10 -6.37 -9.59
N LYS A 265 -9.64 -6.30 -8.35
CA LYS A 265 -10.88 -5.57 -8.03
C LYS A 265 -10.71 -4.06 -8.14
N LEU A 266 -9.55 -3.54 -7.73
CA LEU A 266 -9.22 -2.14 -7.87
C LEU A 266 -9.23 -1.71 -9.34
N LEU A 267 -8.58 -2.48 -10.22
CA LEU A 267 -8.52 -2.24 -11.65
C LEU A 267 -9.84 -2.52 -12.37
N ALA A 268 -10.74 -3.30 -11.79
CA ALA A 268 -12.10 -3.49 -12.30
C ALA A 268 -13.05 -2.32 -11.96
N ASN A 269 -12.66 -1.45 -11.01
CA ASN A 269 -13.47 -0.29 -10.62
C ASN A 269 -13.43 0.78 -11.70
N ASN A 270 -14.59 1.21 -12.19
CA ASN A 270 -14.72 2.17 -13.29
C ASN A 270 -14.15 3.56 -12.97
N GLU A 271 -14.24 3.99 -11.70
CA GLU A 271 -13.72 5.29 -11.27
C GLU A 271 -12.18 5.28 -11.29
N ILE A 272 -11.58 4.23 -10.75
CA ILE A 272 -10.13 4.02 -10.78
C ILE A 272 -9.62 3.92 -12.22
N GLN A 273 -10.29 3.14 -13.09
CA GLN A 273 -9.93 3.08 -14.51
C GLN A 273 -9.99 4.45 -15.18
N SER A 274 -11.02 5.23 -14.85
CA SER A 274 -11.18 6.58 -15.40
C SER A 274 -10.05 7.52 -14.97
N ILE A 275 -9.61 7.44 -13.70
CA ILE A 275 -8.49 8.22 -13.18
C ILE A 275 -7.19 7.82 -13.90
N ILE A 276 -6.85 6.52 -13.93
CA ILE A 276 -5.65 6.02 -14.58
C ILE A 276 -5.60 6.42 -16.06
N THR A 277 -6.73 6.25 -16.76
CA THR A 277 -6.82 6.61 -18.20
C THR A 277 -6.70 8.11 -18.41
N ALA A 278 -7.30 8.94 -17.56
CA ALA A 278 -7.22 10.40 -17.65
C ALA A 278 -5.78 10.88 -17.44
N LEU A 279 -5.06 10.31 -16.46
CA LEU A 279 -3.68 10.68 -16.16
C LEU A 279 -2.70 10.24 -17.26
N GLY A 280 -2.92 9.09 -17.87
CA GLY A 280 -2.11 8.57 -18.99
C GLY A 280 -0.68 8.17 -18.65
N CYS A 281 -0.33 8.12 -17.36
CA CYS A 281 1.05 7.94 -16.86
C CYS A 281 1.37 6.52 -16.37
N GLY A 282 0.48 5.55 -16.59
CA GLY A 282 0.64 4.19 -16.06
C GLY A 282 0.12 4.03 -14.63
N PHE A 283 0.36 2.87 -14.03
CA PHE A 283 -0.18 2.49 -12.73
C PHE A 283 0.71 1.46 -12.05
N GLY A 284 0.95 1.63 -10.74
CA GLY A 284 1.85 0.78 -9.96
C GLY A 284 3.26 1.34 -9.87
N GLU A 285 4.10 0.74 -9.04
CA GLU A 285 5.46 1.21 -8.76
C GLU A 285 6.51 0.10 -8.97
N ASP A 286 6.21 -0.86 -9.83
CA ASP A 286 7.13 -1.93 -10.20
C ASP A 286 8.07 -1.41 -11.29
N GLU A 287 9.36 -1.25 -10.99
CA GLU A 287 10.36 -0.72 -11.91
C GLU A 287 10.57 -1.61 -13.13
N ASP A 288 10.31 -2.91 -13.00
CA ASP A 288 10.43 -3.89 -14.08
C ASP A 288 9.19 -3.96 -15.00
N ASP A 289 8.06 -3.35 -14.60
CA ASP A 289 6.83 -3.35 -15.41
C ASP A 289 6.72 -2.06 -16.24
N PRO A 290 6.81 -2.14 -17.59
CA PRO A 290 6.67 -0.97 -18.48
C PRO A 290 5.30 -0.28 -18.41
N SER A 291 4.32 -0.85 -17.70
CA SER A 291 3.01 -0.26 -17.43
C SER A 291 2.95 0.51 -16.10
N SER A 292 4.03 0.49 -15.33
CA SER A 292 4.16 1.25 -14.08
C SER A 292 4.09 2.75 -14.30
N PHE A 293 3.87 3.45 -13.21
CA PHE A 293 3.81 4.90 -13.21
C PHE A 293 5.08 5.52 -13.78
N ASN A 294 4.89 6.39 -14.78
CA ASN A 294 5.97 7.18 -15.38
C ASN A 294 5.58 8.66 -15.37
N PRO A 295 6.25 9.51 -14.56
CA PRO A 295 5.93 10.92 -14.44
C PRO A 295 6.11 11.70 -15.77
N GLU A 296 6.98 11.26 -16.67
CA GLU A 296 7.18 11.91 -17.98
C GLU A 296 5.97 11.80 -18.90
N LYS A 297 5.09 10.81 -18.65
CA LYS A 297 3.84 10.61 -19.41
C LYS A 297 2.63 11.27 -18.75
N LEU A 298 2.82 11.93 -17.62
CA LEU A 298 1.73 12.58 -16.89
C LEU A 298 1.13 13.72 -17.73
N ARG A 299 -0.18 13.68 -17.93
CA ARG A 299 -0.90 14.67 -18.77
C ARG A 299 -1.21 15.96 -18.04
N TYR A 300 -1.19 15.96 -16.73
CA TYR A 300 -1.53 17.11 -15.87
C TYR A 300 -0.56 17.17 -14.71
N HIS A 301 0.17 18.27 -14.56
CA HIS A 301 1.11 18.43 -13.45
C HIS A 301 0.47 18.96 -12.18
N LYS A 302 -0.85 19.21 -12.21
CA LYS A 302 -1.65 19.44 -11.00
C LYS A 302 -2.89 18.57 -11.04
N ILE A 303 -3.02 17.70 -10.07
CA ILE A 303 -4.18 16.84 -9.85
C ILE A 303 -4.85 17.33 -8.58
N VAL A 304 -6.02 17.90 -8.70
CA VAL A 304 -6.73 18.56 -7.60
C VAL A 304 -7.93 17.70 -7.18
N ILE A 305 -7.91 17.19 -5.97
CA ILE A 305 -9.08 16.54 -5.37
C ILE A 305 -10.02 17.63 -4.88
N MET A 306 -11.25 17.66 -5.41
CA MET A 306 -12.27 18.63 -5.09
C MET A 306 -13.55 17.91 -4.65
N THR A 307 -13.72 17.79 -3.35
CA THR A 307 -14.87 17.17 -2.68
C THR A 307 -15.59 18.20 -1.82
N ASP A 308 -16.84 17.94 -1.49
CA ASP A 308 -17.61 18.80 -0.59
C ASP A 308 -17.00 18.84 0.83
N ALA A 309 -17.28 19.91 1.57
CA ALA A 309 -16.79 20.11 2.94
C ALA A 309 -17.67 19.38 3.97
N ASP A 310 -18.10 18.17 3.67
CA ASP A 310 -18.92 17.34 4.54
C ASP A 310 -18.23 15.99 4.86
N VAL A 311 -18.94 15.13 5.59
CA VAL A 311 -18.41 13.82 6.01
C VAL A 311 -18.18 12.89 4.82
N ASP A 312 -19.08 12.88 3.85
CA ASP A 312 -18.97 12.01 2.66
C ASP A 312 -17.82 12.48 1.75
N GLY A 313 -17.69 13.78 1.51
CA GLY A 313 -16.55 14.35 0.77
C GLY A 313 -15.22 14.12 1.46
N SER A 314 -15.16 14.19 2.80
CA SER A 314 -13.98 13.82 3.58
C SER A 314 -13.60 12.36 3.41
N HIS A 315 -14.60 11.46 3.37
CA HIS A 315 -14.38 10.03 3.14
C HIS A 315 -13.85 9.76 1.72
N ILE A 316 -14.44 10.36 0.68
CA ILE A 316 -13.99 10.23 -0.71
C ILE A 316 -12.54 10.74 -0.85
N ARG A 317 -12.23 11.89 -0.26
CA ARG A 317 -10.88 12.44 -0.22
C ARG A 317 -9.88 11.46 0.39
N THR A 318 -10.22 10.85 1.54
CA THR A 318 -9.37 9.85 2.19
C THR A 318 -9.13 8.64 1.29
N LEU A 319 -10.16 8.13 0.61
CA LEU A 319 -10.03 6.99 -0.30
C LEU A 319 -9.13 7.30 -1.50
N LEU A 320 -9.26 8.51 -2.08
CA LEU A 320 -8.41 8.97 -3.18
C LEU A 320 -6.95 9.15 -2.74
N LEU A 321 -6.72 9.78 -1.58
CA LEU A 321 -5.37 9.91 -1.01
C LEU A 321 -4.73 8.55 -0.76
N THR A 322 -5.49 7.59 -0.21
CA THR A 322 -5.03 6.21 -0.01
C THR A 322 -4.68 5.56 -1.34
N PHE A 323 -5.51 5.74 -2.39
CA PHE A 323 -5.24 5.21 -3.72
C PHE A 323 -3.93 5.76 -4.29
N PHE A 324 -3.75 7.07 -4.31
CA PHE A 324 -2.53 7.70 -4.84
C PHE A 324 -1.29 7.30 -4.04
N TRP A 325 -1.38 7.30 -2.71
CA TRP A 325 -0.27 6.92 -1.84
C TRP A 325 0.16 5.46 -2.01
N ARG A 326 -0.80 4.54 -2.15
CA ARG A 326 -0.52 3.10 -2.22
C ARG A 326 -0.14 2.62 -3.62
N LYS A 327 -0.56 3.33 -4.66
CA LYS A 327 -0.47 2.83 -6.05
C LYS A 327 0.25 3.78 -7.00
N MET A 328 0.51 5.00 -6.59
CA MET A 328 1.20 6.04 -7.35
C MET A 328 1.97 6.97 -6.39
N LYS A 329 2.78 6.38 -5.51
CA LYS A 329 3.51 7.10 -4.45
C LYS A 329 4.41 8.19 -5.02
N SER A 330 5.10 7.89 -6.12
CA SER A 330 5.98 8.83 -6.82
C SER A 330 5.23 10.08 -7.32
N LEU A 331 3.93 9.97 -7.66
CA LEU A 331 3.08 11.11 -8.02
C LEU A 331 2.87 12.04 -6.80
N VAL A 332 2.66 11.45 -5.62
CA VAL A 332 2.46 12.21 -4.37
C VAL A 332 3.78 12.88 -3.94
N GLN A 333 4.88 12.12 -3.97
CA GLN A 333 6.21 12.61 -3.61
C GLN A 333 6.74 13.68 -4.57
N GLY A 334 6.37 13.58 -5.86
CA GLY A 334 6.68 14.57 -6.88
C GLY A 334 5.88 15.88 -6.78
N GLY A 335 4.94 15.97 -5.82
CA GLY A 335 4.18 17.18 -5.57
C GLY A 335 3.09 17.49 -6.60
N TYR A 336 2.60 16.50 -7.33
CA TYR A 336 1.55 16.67 -8.35
C TYR A 336 0.14 16.63 -7.78
N LEU A 337 -0.05 16.20 -6.52
CA LEU A 337 -1.37 16.03 -5.89
C LEU A 337 -1.71 17.21 -4.99
N TYR A 338 -2.87 17.80 -5.20
CA TYR A 338 -3.40 18.96 -4.47
C TYR A 338 -4.79 18.67 -3.92
N MET A 339 -5.18 19.40 -2.90
CA MET A 339 -6.54 19.39 -2.37
C MET A 339 -7.17 20.76 -2.50
N ALA A 340 -8.36 20.83 -3.09
CA ALA A 340 -9.16 22.03 -3.03
C ALA A 340 -9.69 22.24 -1.61
N MET A 341 -9.60 23.47 -1.13
CA MET A 341 -10.14 23.89 0.16
C MET A 341 -11.38 24.73 -0.07
N PRO A 342 -12.60 24.13 -0.11
CA PRO A 342 -13.82 24.90 -0.25
C PRO A 342 -14.08 25.73 1.01
N PRO A 343 -14.75 26.89 0.89
CA PRO A 343 -15.14 27.66 2.06
C PRO A 343 -16.17 26.87 2.89
N LEU A 344 -16.02 26.89 4.21
CA LEU A 344 -16.95 26.23 5.14
C LEU A 344 -18.27 27.01 5.26
N TYR A 345 -18.22 28.34 5.09
CA TYR A 345 -19.35 29.22 5.31
C TYR A 345 -19.61 30.13 4.12
N LYS A 346 -20.86 30.26 3.72
CA LYS A 346 -21.38 31.29 2.85
C LYS A 346 -22.27 32.22 3.68
N LEU A 347 -21.87 33.47 3.81
CA LEU A 347 -22.57 34.51 4.56
C LEU A 347 -23.27 35.44 3.59
N LYS A 348 -24.56 35.66 3.80
CA LYS A 348 -25.36 36.49 2.91
C LYS A 348 -26.13 37.56 3.70
N GLN A 349 -26.03 38.81 3.26
CA GLN A 349 -26.79 39.95 3.80
C GLN A 349 -27.33 40.77 2.63
N GLY A 350 -28.63 40.65 2.38
CA GLY A 350 -29.25 41.26 1.21
C GLY A 350 -28.66 40.72 -0.10
N LYS A 351 -28.01 41.60 -0.88
CA LYS A 351 -27.33 41.25 -2.13
C LYS A 351 -25.83 40.98 -1.95
N LYS A 352 -25.26 41.22 -0.75
CA LYS A 352 -23.84 41.00 -0.48
C LYS A 352 -23.64 39.55 -0.05
N GLU A 353 -22.71 38.87 -0.69
CA GLU A 353 -22.28 37.50 -0.33
C GLU A 353 -20.79 37.50 0.02
N ARG A 354 -20.40 36.76 1.09
CA ARG A 354 -19.01 36.57 1.49
C ARG A 354 -18.81 35.11 1.88
N TYR A 355 -17.59 34.65 1.77
CA TYR A 355 -17.18 33.29 2.15
C TYR A 355 -16.18 33.34 3.31
N ALA A 356 -16.20 32.31 4.17
CA ALA A 356 -15.23 32.13 5.23
C ALA A 356 -14.78 30.67 5.30
N TYR A 357 -13.51 30.44 5.63
CA TYR A 357 -12.86 29.13 5.64
C TYR A 357 -12.69 28.58 7.06
N THR A 358 -12.81 29.43 8.08
CA THR A 358 -12.72 29.06 9.50
C THR A 358 -13.83 29.72 10.31
N ASP A 359 -14.07 29.21 11.53
CA ASP A 359 -15.00 29.82 12.48
C ASP A 359 -14.62 31.26 12.80
N GLU A 360 -13.33 31.52 12.99
CA GLU A 360 -12.81 32.85 13.31
C GLU A 360 -13.06 33.85 12.14
N GLU A 361 -12.82 33.41 10.91
CA GLU A 361 -13.12 34.22 9.71
C GLU A 361 -14.61 34.50 9.60
N ARG A 362 -15.48 33.49 9.86
CA ARG A 362 -16.93 33.67 9.87
C ARG A 362 -17.33 34.77 10.84
N ASP A 363 -16.86 34.71 12.10
CA ASP A 363 -17.23 35.66 13.13
C ASP A 363 -16.70 37.06 12.82
N ASN A 364 -15.52 37.16 12.20
CA ASN A 364 -14.96 38.44 11.71
C ASN A 364 -15.79 39.02 10.55
N VAL A 365 -16.24 38.19 9.61
CA VAL A 365 -17.09 38.62 8.50
C VAL A 365 -18.46 39.07 9.02
N ILE A 366 -19.05 38.37 9.98
CA ILE A 366 -20.33 38.75 10.60
C ILE A 366 -20.19 40.15 11.24
N ARG A 367 -19.18 40.36 12.08
CA ARG A 367 -18.92 41.68 12.72
C ARG A 367 -18.77 42.80 11.72
N ARG A 368 -18.07 42.55 10.60
CA ARG A 368 -17.92 43.58 9.53
C ARG A 368 -19.22 43.86 8.82
N MET A 369 -20.00 42.79 8.52
CA MET A 369 -21.29 42.97 7.87
C MET A 369 -22.30 43.71 8.74
N GLU A 370 -22.26 43.53 10.04
CA GLU A 370 -23.08 44.23 11.03
C GLU A 370 -22.67 45.70 11.15
N SER A 371 -21.37 46.02 11.07
CA SER A 371 -20.86 47.38 11.15
C SER A 371 -21.06 48.23 9.84
N GLU A 372 -21.35 47.57 8.73
CA GLU A 372 -21.63 48.19 7.43
C GLU A 372 -23.13 48.57 7.24
N ASN A 373 -23.97 48.28 8.25
CA ASN A 373 -25.38 48.70 8.32
C ASN A 373 -25.54 49.98 9.14
#